data_9185247bf00fce3cf6dce29637040b78
#
_entry.id   9185247bf00fce3cf6dce29637040b78
#
_cell.length_a   1.000
_cell.length_b   1.000
_cell.length_c   1.000
_cell.angle_alpha   90.00
_cell.angle_beta   90.00
_cell.angle_gamma   90.00
#
_symmetry.space_group_name_H-M   'P 1'
#
loop_
_entity.id
_entity.type
_entity.pdbx_description
1 polymer ?
#
loop_
_entity_poly.entity_id
_entity_poly.type
_entity_poly.pdbx_seq_one_letter_code
_entity_poly.pdbx_strand_id
1 'polypeptide(L)'
;MRAWRVTIPGPAPELKEVPDPALRDGSVLVRVHASVLVSYLRDYLAGKLLGYRPPAGEFTPGTSGVGTIEAVGGQVYGLHPGQRVLLTGYVTAAENVAEPARALLSMTAEPAGVPLLDGWPHGTLAERALVPASAVTPIPDQLAAVPSSRLAVAARMLVPYGGWRRARLAAGETVIVTGATGAFGRAAVHVGRALGAATVVAAGRDQSVLDTLAGLDRVTPVRLTGDVPADTAALRSAAGGGAACALDLIGGATSTAATQAALDALGRGGRLVLMGSASAPLAVDYTALMLTGRELIGQFMYPPQAPAELLALAAAGLLDLNAVEVAGYPLAELEPAMTRAAAPGAPLVVVTPDANGR
;
A
#
# COMPACT_ATOMS: atom_id res chain seq x y z
N MET A 1 -22.64 16.74 3.82
CA MET A 1 -22.14 15.36 3.56
C MET A 1 -21.88 14.61 4.86
N ARG A 2 -22.00 13.28 4.85
CA ARG A 2 -21.58 12.46 5.99
C ARG A 2 -20.07 12.18 5.93
N ALA A 3 -19.39 12.32 7.06
CA ALA A 3 -17.97 12.03 7.19
C ALA A 3 -17.64 11.54 8.61
N TRP A 4 -16.73 10.58 8.70
CA TRP A 4 -16.14 10.23 9.99
C TRP A 4 -15.22 11.33 10.46
N ARG A 5 -15.37 11.71 11.72
CA ARG A 5 -14.58 12.77 12.35
C ARG A 5 -13.86 12.23 13.58
N VAL A 6 -12.59 12.61 13.72
CA VAL A 6 -11.74 12.17 14.81
C VAL A 6 -10.73 13.25 15.19
N THR A 7 -10.35 13.25 16.46
CA THR A 7 -9.20 14.01 16.99
C THR A 7 -8.27 13.02 17.68
N ILE A 8 -6.97 13.08 17.44
CA ILE A 8 -5.98 12.17 18.07
C ILE A 8 -4.90 13.00 18.80
N PRO A 9 -4.73 12.83 20.14
CA PRO A 9 -5.57 12.00 21.00
C PRO A 9 -6.96 12.61 21.24
N GLY A 10 -7.96 11.80 21.41
CA GLY A 10 -9.33 12.27 21.61
C GLY A 10 -10.36 11.15 21.79
N PRO A 11 -11.66 11.49 21.72
CA PRO A 11 -12.75 10.53 21.83
C PRO A 11 -12.78 9.57 20.62
N ALA A 12 -13.63 8.55 20.70
CA ALA A 12 -13.90 7.64 19.61
C ALA A 12 -14.36 8.40 18.35
N PRO A 13 -14.05 7.89 17.14
CA PRO A 13 -14.55 8.46 15.88
C PRO A 13 -16.07 8.55 15.86
N GLU A 14 -16.59 9.63 15.30
CA GLU A 14 -18.02 9.86 15.13
C GLU A 14 -18.37 10.12 13.66
N LEU A 15 -19.45 9.50 13.18
CA LEU A 15 -20.02 9.81 11.88
C LEU A 15 -20.91 11.05 12.01
N LYS A 16 -20.49 12.15 11.38
CA LYS A 16 -21.17 13.45 11.47
C LYS A 16 -21.68 13.92 10.11
N GLU A 17 -22.75 14.70 10.12
CA GLU A 17 -23.07 15.58 9.00
C GLU A 17 -22.21 16.84 9.09
N VAL A 18 -21.46 17.12 8.03
CA VAL A 18 -20.56 18.27 7.91
C VAL A 18 -20.82 19.01 6.60
N PRO A 19 -20.53 20.30 6.49
CA PRO A 19 -20.58 21.01 5.22
C PRO A 19 -19.74 20.31 4.14
N ASP A 20 -20.15 20.44 2.89
CA ASP A 20 -19.32 20.00 1.77
C ASP A 20 -18.03 20.83 1.74
N PRO A 21 -16.86 20.20 1.41
CA PRO A 21 -15.61 20.94 1.34
C PRO A 21 -15.64 22.01 0.24
N ALA A 22 -15.16 23.19 0.55
CA ALA A 22 -15.02 24.27 -0.43
C ALA A 22 -13.81 24.04 -1.32
N LEU A 23 -13.99 24.20 -2.63
CA LEU A 23 -12.89 24.15 -3.60
C LEU A 23 -11.88 25.25 -3.31
N ARG A 24 -10.59 24.91 -3.56
CA ARG A 24 -9.47 25.85 -3.54
C ARG A 24 -8.52 25.56 -4.70
N ASP A 25 -7.63 26.47 -4.99
CA ASP A 25 -6.62 26.28 -6.05
C ASP A 25 -5.83 24.99 -5.83
N GLY A 26 -5.56 24.25 -6.90
CA GLY A 26 -4.87 22.98 -6.88
C GLY A 26 -5.67 21.79 -6.30
N SER A 27 -6.95 22.00 -5.93
CA SER A 27 -7.78 20.95 -5.34
C SER A 27 -8.66 20.23 -6.35
N VAL A 28 -9.05 19.02 -5.98
CA VAL A 28 -10.07 18.21 -6.65
C VAL A 28 -11.09 17.74 -5.61
N LEU A 29 -12.37 17.97 -5.86
CA LEU A 29 -13.47 17.43 -5.07
C LEU A 29 -13.91 16.10 -5.71
N VAL A 30 -13.79 15.02 -4.95
CA VAL A 30 -14.09 13.67 -5.40
C VAL A 30 -15.26 13.11 -4.61
N ARG A 31 -16.30 12.64 -5.31
CA ARG A 31 -17.30 11.74 -4.72
C ARG A 31 -16.67 10.38 -4.51
N VAL A 32 -16.59 9.93 -3.28
CA VAL A 32 -15.96 8.65 -2.91
C VAL A 32 -16.94 7.52 -3.16
N HIS A 33 -16.50 6.49 -3.88
CA HIS A 33 -17.27 5.27 -4.13
C HIS A 33 -16.77 4.10 -3.28
N ALA A 34 -15.46 4.05 -3.02
CA ALA A 34 -14.85 3.03 -2.18
C ALA A 34 -13.63 3.63 -1.46
N SER A 35 -13.64 3.62 -0.14
CA SER A 35 -12.50 3.99 0.70
C SER A 35 -11.82 2.73 1.22
N VAL A 36 -10.50 2.64 1.07
CA VAL A 36 -9.72 1.47 1.51
C VAL A 36 -9.39 1.57 2.98
N LEU A 37 -9.68 0.52 3.75
CA LEU A 37 -9.24 0.42 5.13
C LEU A 37 -7.86 -0.26 5.23
N VAL A 38 -6.97 0.38 5.98
CA VAL A 38 -5.70 -0.22 6.41
C VAL A 38 -5.92 -1.05 7.68
N SER A 39 -5.23 -2.17 7.82
CA SER A 39 -5.39 -3.09 8.97
C SER A 39 -5.07 -2.45 10.32
N TYR A 40 -4.21 -1.45 10.33
CA TYR A 40 -3.75 -0.73 11.52
C TYR A 40 -4.56 0.57 11.81
N LEU A 41 -5.69 0.78 11.13
CA LEU A 41 -6.49 2.00 11.33
C LEU A 41 -6.95 2.17 12.78
N ARG A 42 -7.37 1.08 13.44
CA ARG A 42 -7.77 1.10 14.86
C ARG A 42 -6.64 1.61 15.77
N ASP A 43 -5.43 1.09 15.59
CA ASP A 43 -4.28 1.50 16.38
C ASP A 43 -3.89 2.96 16.11
N TYR A 44 -4.02 3.39 14.85
CA TYR A 44 -3.82 4.79 14.48
C TYR A 44 -4.84 5.71 15.18
N LEU A 45 -6.14 5.40 15.09
CA LEU A 45 -7.20 6.20 15.72
C LEU A 45 -7.09 6.22 17.26
N ALA A 46 -6.53 5.16 17.85
CA ALA A 46 -6.23 5.09 19.27
C ALA A 46 -4.92 5.81 19.68
N GLY A 47 -4.19 6.41 18.72
CA GLY A 47 -2.89 7.04 18.97
C GLY A 47 -1.77 6.07 19.32
N LYS A 48 -1.93 4.78 19.01
CA LYS A 48 -0.97 3.70 19.34
C LYS A 48 -0.01 3.37 18.18
N LEU A 49 -0.24 3.92 16.99
CA LEU A 49 0.61 3.65 15.83
C LEU A 49 1.89 4.49 15.92
N LEU A 50 2.99 3.85 16.32
CA LEU A 50 4.28 4.52 16.48
C LEU A 50 4.80 5.06 15.15
N GLY A 51 5.41 6.25 15.20
CA GLY A 51 6.04 6.90 14.04
C GLY A 51 5.08 7.67 13.15
N TYR A 52 3.76 7.51 13.29
CA TYR A 52 2.77 8.27 12.52
C TYR A 52 2.16 9.42 13.33
N ARG A 53 1.99 10.56 12.67
CA ARG A 53 1.39 11.77 13.24
C ARG A 53 0.04 12.05 12.58
N PRO A 54 -1.00 12.40 13.34
CA PRO A 54 -2.27 12.89 12.80
C PRO A 54 -2.15 14.35 12.35
N PRO A 55 -3.12 14.83 11.55
CA PRO A 55 -3.34 16.26 11.34
C PRO A 55 -3.62 17.00 12.65
N ALA A 56 -3.38 18.29 12.67
CA ALA A 56 -3.81 19.15 13.77
C ALA A 56 -5.34 19.25 13.82
N GLY A 57 -5.92 19.12 15.03
CA GLY A 57 -7.36 19.28 15.26
C GLY A 57 -8.22 18.10 14.79
N GLU A 58 -9.50 18.38 14.47
CA GLU A 58 -10.46 17.38 14.03
C GLU A 58 -10.33 17.13 12.52
N PHE A 59 -10.25 15.88 12.11
CA PHE A 59 -10.08 15.51 10.71
C PHE A 59 -10.93 14.28 10.31
N THR A 60 -11.02 14.02 9.01
CA THR A 60 -11.61 12.80 8.44
C THR A 60 -10.49 11.80 8.16
N PRO A 61 -10.52 10.59 8.71
CA PRO A 61 -9.50 9.58 8.42
C PRO A 61 -9.70 8.93 7.03
N GLY A 62 -8.76 8.07 6.64
CA GLY A 62 -8.78 7.31 5.38
C GLY A 62 -7.71 7.77 4.41
N THR A 63 -6.92 6.82 3.88
CA THR A 63 -5.72 7.14 3.10
C THR A 63 -5.93 7.06 1.60
N SER A 64 -6.80 6.18 1.11
CA SER A 64 -6.92 5.91 -0.33
C SER A 64 -8.31 5.41 -0.69
N GLY A 65 -8.64 5.44 -1.98
CA GLY A 65 -9.95 5.00 -2.44
C GLY A 65 -10.13 5.15 -3.95
N VAL A 66 -11.37 5.01 -4.37
CA VAL A 66 -11.81 5.22 -5.76
C VAL A 66 -13.03 6.14 -5.72
N GLY A 67 -13.09 7.06 -6.66
CA GLY A 67 -14.23 7.98 -6.77
C GLY A 67 -14.38 8.59 -8.15
N THR A 68 -15.28 9.55 -8.24
CA THR A 68 -15.50 10.37 -9.44
C THR A 68 -15.30 11.83 -9.10
N ILE A 69 -14.57 12.56 -9.91
CA ILE A 69 -14.39 14.00 -9.76
C ILE A 69 -15.73 14.70 -9.94
N GLU A 70 -16.15 15.47 -8.95
CA GLU A 70 -17.35 16.33 -9.04
C GLU A 70 -16.97 17.75 -9.47
N ALA A 71 -15.85 18.26 -9.01
CA ALA A 71 -15.37 19.60 -9.36
C ALA A 71 -13.85 19.70 -9.21
N VAL A 72 -13.27 20.66 -9.88
CA VAL A 72 -11.83 21.00 -9.82
C VAL A 72 -11.65 22.45 -9.44
N GLY A 73 -10.64 22.74 -8.61
CA GLY A 73 -10.24 24.10 -8.26
C GLY A 73 -9.43 24.79 -9.36
N GLY A 74 -9.12 26.06 -9.17
CA GLY A 74 -8.18 26.77 -10.04
C GLY A 74 -6.83 26.07 -10.12
N GLN A 75 -6.06 26.31 -11.18
CA GLN A 75 -4.72 25.75 -11.41
C GLN A 75 -4.69 24.21 -11.57
N VAL A 76 -5.82 23.58 -11.89
CA VAL A 76 -5.91 22.16 -12.27
C VAL A 76 -6.23 22.07 -13.75
N TYR A 77 -5.31 21.54 -14.56
CA TYR A 77 -5.40 21.62 -16.03
C TYR A 77 -5.66 20.27 -16.72
N GLY A 78 -5.28 19.15 -16.07
CA GLY A 78 -5.36 17.81 -16.67
C GLY A 78 -6.49 16.93 -16.11
N LEU A 79 -7.32 17.48 -15.25
CA LEU A 79 -8.42 16.76 -14.60
C LEU A 79 -9.74 17.51 -14.78
N HIS A 80 -10.86 16.76 -14.93
CA HIS A 80 -12.19 17.37 -15.14
C HIS A 80 -13.30 16.57 -14.45
N PRO A 81 -14.43 17.23 -14.17
CA PRO A 81 -15.61 16.55 -13.62
C PRO A 81 -16.05 15.36 -14.49
N GLY A 82 -16.53 14.32 -13.83
CA GLY A 82 -16.97 13.07 -14.46
C GLY A 82 -15.87 12.02 -14.60
N GLN A 83 -14.59 12.37 -14.47
CA GLN A 83 -13.52 11.37 -14.50
C GLN A 83 -13.55 10.48 -13.27
N ARG A 84 -13.47 9.16 -13.47
CA ARG A 84 -13.18 8.22 -12.40
C ARG A 84 -11.70 8.26 -12.06
N VAL A 85 -11.39 8.24 -10.77
CA VAL A 85 -10.03 8.38 -10.27
C VAL A 85 -9.73 7.40 -9.15
N LEU A 86 -8.49 6.95 -9.10
CA LEU A 86 -7.88 6.34 -7.93
C LEU A 86 -7.36 7.48 -7.05
N LEU A 87 -7.84 7.57 -5.80
CA LEU A 87 -7.25 8.43 -4.77
C LEU A 87 -6.07 7.67 -4.19
N THR A 88 -4.89 8.25 -4.35
CA THR A 88 -3.65 7.65 -3.87
C THR A 88 -3.34 8.10 -2.45
N GLY A 89 -2.94 7.17 -1.60
CA GLY A 89 -2.68 7.47 -0.19
C GLY A 89 -1.45 8.33 0.06
N TYR A 90 -0.57 8.50 -0.92
CA TYR A 90 0.72 9.16 -0.75
C TYR A 90 0.81 10.41 -1.62
N VAL A 91 0.77 11.56 -0.97
CA VAL A 91 0.81 12.89 -1.59
C VAL A 91 2.23 13.42 -1.56
N THR A 92 2.69 13.92 -2.68
CA THR A 92 3.95 14.67 -2.79
C THR A 92 3.62 16.12 -3.11
N ALA A 93 4.24 17.06 -2.41
CA ALA A 93 4.12 18.48 -2.70
C ALA A 93 4.60 18.80 -4.13
N ALA A 94 3.96 19.80 -4.76
CA ALA A 94 4.16 20.07 -6.19
C ALA A 94 5.40 20.92 -6.49
N GLU A 95 6.13 21.40 -5.48
CA GLU A 95 7.31 22.23 -5.63
C GLU A 95 8.44 21.46 -6.32
N ASN A 96 9.09 22.11 -7.28
CA ASN A 96 10.26 21.57 -7.98
C ASN A 96 11.53 21.76 -7.14
N VAL A 97 11.63 20.98 -6.06
CA VAL A 97 12.77 20.95 -5.14
C VAL A 97 13.32 19.51 -5.05
N ALA A 98 14.56 19.37 -4.61
CA ALA A 98 15.22 18.06 -4.53
C ALA A 98 14.48 17.08 -3.60
N GLU A 99 13.95 17.57 -2.48
CA GLU A 99 13.23 16.78 -1.48
C GLU A 99 11.87 17.42 -1.17
N PRO A 100 10.85 17.20 -2.04
CA PRO A 100 9.52 17.74 -1.79
C PRO A 100 8.90 17.09 -0.56
N ALA A 101 8.11 17.86 0.20
CA ALA A 101 7.35 17.34 1.34
C ALA A 101 6.39 16.23 0.89
N ARG A 102 6.23 15.21 1.73
CA ARG A 102 5.38 14.05 1.46
C ARG A 102 4.53 13.72 2.67
N ALA A 103 3.29 13.32 2.44
CA ALA A 103 2.37 12.88 3.48
C ALA A 103 1.44 11.80 2.95
N LEU A 104 0.92 10.98 3.83
CA LEU A 104 -0.27 10.19 3.54
C LEU A 104 -1.51 11.07 3.75
N LEU A 105 -2.59 10.81 3.04
CA LEU A 105 -3.87 11.44 3.36
C LEU A 105 -4.24 11.10 4.81
N SER A 106 -4.55 12.11 5.60
CA SER A 106 -4.90 12.03 7.02
C SER A 106 -3.84 11.50 7.99
N MET A 107 -2.60 11.28 7.56
CA MET A 107 -1.48 10.90 8.46
C MET A 107 -0.12 11.16 7.81
N THR A 108 0.95 11.24 8.59
CA THR A 108 2.32 11.24 8.06
C THR A 108 3.30 10.54 8.99
N ALA A 109 4.27 9.82 8.39
CA ALA A 109 5.43 9.30 9.10
C ALA A 109 6.65 10.23 8.97
N GLU A 110 6.62 11.21 8.06
CA GLU A 110 7.71 12.11 7.77
C GLU A 110 7.50 13.47 8.46
N PRO A 111 8.40 13.93 9.33
CA PRO A 111 8.27 15.25 9.98
C PRO A 111 8.16 16.41 8.99
N ALA A 112 8.87 16.35 7.87
CA ALA A 112 8.81 17.36 6.81
C ALA A 112 7.43 17.39 6.09
N GLY A 113 6.65 16.33 6.21
CA GLY A 113 5.30 16.24 5.64
C GLY A 113 4.20 16.88 6.47
N VAL A 114 4.48 17.30 7.71
CA VAL A 114 3.47 17.89 8.62
C VAL A 114 2.78 19.12 8.02
N PRO A 115 3.47 20.12 7.45
CA PRO A 115 2.80 21.27 6.84
C PRO A 115 1.88 20.87 5.67
N LEU A 116 2.27 19.87 4.86
CA LEU A 116 1.46 19.35 3.78
C LEU A 116 0.22 18.63 4.32
N LEU A 117 0.39 17.83 5.38
CA LEU A 117 -0.69 17.14 6.07
C LEU A 117 -1.70 18.13 6.67
N ASP A 118 -1.23 19.17 7.35
CA ASP A 118 -2.10 20.20 7.95
C ASP A 118 -2.84 21.02 6.87
N GLY A 119 -2.21 21.21 5.71
CA GLY A 119 -2.84 21.80 4.55
C GLY A 119 -3.93 20.89 3.91
N TRP A 120 -3.83 19.56 4.03
CA TRP A 120 -4.74 18.55 3.47
C TRP A 120 -5.09 17.50 4.52
N PRO A 121 -5.81 17.88 5.61
CA PRO A 121 -5.97 17.02 6.78
C PRO A 121 -6.98 15.88 6.58
N HIS A 122 -7.86 15.99 5.57
CA HIS A 122 -8.99 15.08 5.42
C HIS A 122 -8.71 13.97 4.42
N GLY A 123 -9.08 12.75 4.80
CA GLY A 123 -8.98 11.54 3.98
C GLY A 123 -10.32 11.12 3.38
N THR A 124 -10.45 9.83 3.11
CA THR A 124 -11.48 9.23 2.24
C THR A 124 -12.66 8.59 2.95
N LEU A 125 -12.72 8.55 4.29
CA LEU A 125 -13.86 8.00 5.04
C LEU A 125 -15.00 9.01 5.15
N ALA A 126 -15.50 9.46 4.00
CA ALA A 126 -16.57 10.42 3.81
C ALA A 126 -17.28 10.19 2.46
N GLU A 127 -18.42 10.82 2.26
CA GLU A 127 -19.10 10.82 0.95
C GLU A 127 -18.32 11.61 -0.11
N ARG A 128 -17.59 12.65 0.29
CA ARG A 128 -16.72 13.47 -0.57
C ARG A 128 -15.37 13.69 0.08
N ALA A 129 -14.34 13.74 -0.74
CA ALA A 129 -12.98 14.08 -0.32
C ALA A 129 -12.46 15.25 -1.15
N LEU A 130 -11.97 16.30 -0.49
CA LEU A 130 -11.21 17.37 -1.12
C LEU A 130 -9.72 17.06 -0.96
N VAL A 131 -9.05 16.83 -2.07
CA VAL A 131 -7.63 16.41 -2.07
C VAL A 131 -6.82 17.25 -3.04
N PRO A 132 -5.49 17.34 -2.89
CA PRO A 132 -4.66 17.96 -3.93
C PRO A 132 -4.75 17.18 -5.25
N ALA A 133 -4.66 17.86 -6.37
CA ALA A 133 -4.72 17.22 -7.69
C ALA A 133 -3.64 16.12 -7.87
N SER A 134 -2.51 16.23 -7.18
CA SER A 134 -1.44 15.22 -7.17
C SER A 134 -1.83 13.92 -6.45
N ALA A 135 -2.93 13.91 -5.67
CA ALA A 135 -3.41 12.73 -4.96
C ALA A 135 -4.41 11.88 -5.77
N VAL A 136 -4.73 12.26 -6.99
CA VAL A 136 -5.65 11.51 -7.84
C VAL A 136 -5.00 11.08 -9.14
N THR A 137 -5.35 9.88 -9.60
CA THR A 137 -4.89 9.35 -10.89
C THR A 137 -6.10 8.89 -11.69
N PRO A 138 -6.32 9.41 -12.91
CA PRO A 138 -7.40 8.97 -13.78
C PRO A 138 -7.34 7.47 -14.03
N ILE A 139 -8.50 6.82 -13.97
CA ILE A 139 -8.64 5.39 -14.29
C ILE A 139 -8.76 5.25 -15.80
N PRO A 140 -7.91 4.43 -16.46
CA PRO A 140 -7.97 4.17 -17.89
C PRO A 140 -9.34 3.66 -18.35
N ASP A 141 -9.78 4.03 -19.55
CA ASP A 141 -11.08 3.65 -20.13
C ASP A 141 -11.27 2.14 -20.22
N GLN A 142 -10.19 1.37 -20.44
CA GLN A 142 -10.21 -0.08 -20.43
C GLN A 142 -10.73 -0.68 -19.11
N LEU A 143 -10.61 0.08 -18.02
CA LEU A 143 -11.09 -0.30 -16.70
C LEU A 143 -12.44 0.35 -16.32
N ALA A 144 -13.11 1.03 -17.25
CA ALA A 144 -14.35 1.76 -16.98
C ALA A 144 -15.47 0.88 -16.42
N ALA A 145 -15.56 -0.38 -16.88
CA ALA A 145 -16.56 -1.35 -16.41
C ALA A 145 -16.20 -2.06 -15.08
N VAL A 146 -14.96 -1.87 -14.58
CA VAL A 146 -14.51 -2.52 -13.33
C VAL A 146 -15.16 -1.82 -12.14
N PRO A 147 -15.82 -2.56 -11.22
CA PRO A 147 -16.43 -1.97 -10.03
C PRO A 147 -15.42 -1.20 -9.16
N SER A 148 -15.86 -0.12 -8.50
CA SER A 148 -14.97 0.73 -7.68
C SER A 148 -14.31 -0.02 -6.53
N SER A 149 -15.00 -0.98 -5.93
CA SER A 149 -14.43 -1.87 -4.91
C SER A 149 -13.29 -2.74 -5.44
N ARG A 150 -13.33 -3.15 -6.70
CA ARG A 150 -12.25 -3.89 -7.36
C ARG A 150 -11.09 -2.99 -7.76
N LEU A 151 -11.38 -1.81 -8.29
CA LEU A 151 -10.35 -0.81 -8.59
C LEU A 151 -9.58 -0.39 -7.33
N ALA A 152 -10.24 -0.37 -6.17
CA ALA A 152 -9.62 -0.06 -4.89
C ALA A 152 -8.49 -1.06 -4.50
N VAL A 153 -8.45 -2.25 -5.08
CA VAL A 153 -7.35 -3.22 -4.91
C VAL A 153 -6.02 -2.62 -5.39
N ALA A 154 -6.03 -1.78 -6.42
CA ALA A 154 -4.84 -1.09 -6.90
C ALA A 154 -4.13 -0.30 -5.78
N ALA A 155 -4.88 0.35 -4.88
CA ALA A 155 -4.30 1.11 -3.78
C ALA A 155 -3.42 0.24 -2.85
N ARG A 156 -3.81 -1.02 -2.60
CA ARG A 156 -2.99 -1.96 -1.80
C ARG A 156 -1.75 -2.43 -2.57
N MET A 157 -1.84 -2.52 -3.89
CA MET A 157 -0.75 -3.00 -4.74
C MET A 157 0.33 -1.94 -4.99
N LEU A 158 0.04 -0.66 -4.75
CA LEU A 158 0.99 0.45 -4.95
C LEU A 158 2.23 0.34 -4.07
N VAL A 159 2.09 -0.04 -2.80
CA VAL A 159 3.23 -0.16 -1.88
C VAL A 159 4.24 -1.19 -2.38
N PRO A 160 3.85 -2.46 -2.63
CA PRO A 160 4.81 -3.43 -3.18
C PRO A 160 5.26 -3.08 -4.61
N TYR A 161 4.43 -2.41 -5.42
CA TYR A 161 4.87 -1.91 -6.72
C TYR A 161 6.05 -0.94 -6.57
N GLY A 162 5.96 0.01 -5.62
CA GLY A 162 7.06 0.91 -5.29
C GLY A 162 8.34 0.15 -4.88
N GLY A 163 8.17 -0.92 -4.09
CA GLY A 163 9.27 -1.80 -3.69
C GLY A 163 9.94 -2.49 -4.88
N TRP A 164 9.16 -3.10 -5.78
CA TRP A 164 9.71 -3.74 -6.98
C TRP A 164 10.40 -2.75 -7.92
N ARG A 165 9.84 -1.55 -8.08
CA ARG A 165 10.50 -0.46 -8.82
C ARG A 165 11.85 -0.10 -8.17
N ARG A 166 11.88 0.03 -6.84
CA ARG A 166 13.11 0.33 -6.08
C ARG A 166 14.13 -0.79 -6.16
N ALA A 167 13.66 -2.06 -6.16
CA ALA A 167 14.48 -3.23 -6.40
C ALA A 167 15.01 -3.30 -7.84
N ARG A 168 14.51 -2.48 -8.75
CA ARG A 168 14.83 -2.55 -10.19
C ARG A 168 14.52 -3.94 -10.75
N LEU A 169 13.38 -4.53 -10.34
CA LEU A 169 12.96 -5.85 -10.83
C LEU A 169 12.92 -5.85 -12.36
N ALA A 170 13.68 -6.78 -12.95
CA ALA A 170 13.66 -7.06 -14.37
C ALA A 170 12.85 -8.34 -14.67
N ALA A 171 12.19 -8.37 -15.84
CA ALA A 171 11.50 -9.57 -16.28
C ALA A 171 12.51 -10.75 -16.41
N GLY A 172 12.08 -11.94 -15.97
CA GLY A 172 12.91 -13.14 -15.95
C GLY A 172 13.71 -13.34 -14.65
N GLU A 173 13.75 -12.37 -13.73
CA GLU A 173 14.39 -12.54 -12.43
C GLU A 173 13.57 -13.43 -11.47
N THR A 174 14.28 -14.19 -10.63
CA THR A 174 13.70 -14.88 -9.48
C THR A 174 13.74 -13.97 -8.25
N VAL A 175 12.63 -13.87 -7.54
CA VAL A 175 12.46 -12.92 -6.43
C VAL A 175 11.92 -13.59 -5.17
N ILE A 176 12.18 -12.99 -4.00
CA ILE A 176 11.64 -13.42 -2.71
C ILE A 176 10.71 -12.33 -2.16
N VAL A 177 9.58 -12.75 -1.57
CA VAL A 177 8.72 -11.88 -0.77
C VAL A 177 8.67 -12.44 0.65
N THR A 178 9.23 -11.73 1.63
CA THR A 178 9.00 -12.05 3.04
C THR A 178 7.72 -11.37 3.53
N GLY A 179 7.02 -12.04 4.45
CA GLY A 179 5.67 -11.60 4.83
C GLY A 179 4.62 -11.86 3.76
N ALA A 180 4.86 -12.81 2.85
CA ALA A 180 3.95 -13.15 1.74
C ALA A 180 2.54 -13.55 2.19
N THR A 181 2.37 -14.00 3.42
CA THR A 181 1.06 -14.34 4.00
C THR A 181 0.28 -13.13 4.53
N GLY A 182 0.92 -11.96 4.63
CA GLY A 182 0.29 -10.69 4.99
C GLY A 182 -0.40 -10.00 3.80
N ALA A 183 -1.16 -8.94 4.09
CA ALA A 183 -1.93 -8.20 3.09
C ALA A 183 -1.07 -7.59 1.96
N PHE A 184 0.03 -6.90 2.33
CA PHE A 184 0.95 -6.32 1.34
C PHE A 184 1.85 -7.37 0.69
N GLY A 185 2.21 -8.45 1.42
CA GLY A 185 3.01 -9.54 0.87
C GLY A 185 2.26 -10.30 -0.22
N ARG A 186 0.98 -10.64 -0.01
CA ARG A 186 0.12 -11.22 -1.07
C ARG A 186 0.05 -10.31 -2.29
N ALA A 187 -0.17 -9.02 -2.08
CA ALA A 187 -0.14 -8.04 -3.18
C ALA A 187 1.22 -8.01 -3.89
N ALA A 188 2.34 -8.12 -3.15
CA ALA A 188 3.68 -8.17 -3.73
C ALA A 188 3.89 -9.37 -4.65
N VAL A 189 3.34 -10.54 -4.28
CA VAL A 189 3.38 -11.75 -5.13
C VAL A 189 2.70 -11.48 -6.47
N HIS A 190 1.48 -10.93 -6.46
CA HIS A 190 0.75 -10.63 -7.70
C HIS A 190 1.44 -9.57 -8.54
N VAL A 191 1.94 -8.50 -7.92
CA VAL A 191 2.67 -7.43 -8.62
C VAL A 191 3.99 -7.94 -9.20
N GLY A 192 4.76 -8.75 -8.47
CA GLY A 192 6.00 -9.35 -8.99
C GLY A 192 5.76 -10.21 -10.23
N ARG A 193 4.69 -11.01 -10.22
CA ARG A 193 4.25 -11.80 -11.39
C ARG A 193 3.87 -10.92 -12.57
N ALA A 194 3.12 -9.85 -12.32
CA ALA A 194 2.70 -8.89 -13.35
C ALA A 194 3.88 -8.15 -13.99
N LEU A 195 4.93 -7.90 -13.22
CA LEU A 195 6.19 -7.30 -13.68
C LEU A 195 7.12 -8.28 -14.39
N GLY A 196 6.73 -9.55 -14.53
CA GLY A 196 7.46 -10.54 -15.30
C GLY A 196 8.50 -11.33 -14.50
N ALA A 197 8.43 -11.38 -13.18
CA ALA A 197 9.28 -12.28 -12.40
C ALA A 197 9.13 -13.73 -12.91
N ALA A 198 10.26 -14.41 -13.14
CA ALA A 198 10.26 -15.82 -13.58
C ALA A 198 9.75 -16.75 -12.46
N THR A 199 10.15 -16.46 -11.23
CA THR A 199 9.68 -17.16 -10.03
C THR A 199 9.55 -16.17 -8.89
N VAL A 200 8.41 -16.25 -8.16
CA VAL A 200 8.21 -15.52 -6.91
C VAL A 200 8.23 -16.53 -5.76
N VAL A 201 9.27 -16.49 -4.95
CA VAL A 201 9.36 -17.27 -3.72
C VAL A 201 8.55 -16.57 -2.65
N ALA A 202 7.37 -17.13 -2.33
CA ALA A 202 6.45 -16.57 -1.36
C ALA A 202 6.76 -17.11 0.04
N ALA A 203 7.43 -16.31 0.88
CA ALA A 203 7.91 -16.72 2.18
C ALA A 203 7.01 -16.19 3.32
N GLY A 204 6.56 -17.07 4.19
CA GLY A 204 5.66 -16.73 5.30
C GLY A 204 5.51 -17.84 6.32
N ARG A 205 4.67 -17.63 7.34
CA ARG A 205 4.44 -18.60 8.44
C ARG A 205 3.11 -19.33 8.37
N ASP A 206 2.12 -18.69 7.76
CA ASP A 206 0.75 -19.25 7.66
C ASP A 206 0.67 -20.21 6.47
N GLN A 207 0.59 -21.51 6.78
CA GLN A 207 0.56 -22.57 5.77
C GLN A 207 -0.68 -22.47 4.89
N SER A 208 -1.83 -22.14 5.45
CA SER A 208 -3.09 -22.09 4.69
C SER A 208 -3.07 -21.03 3.60
N VAL A 209 -2.45 -19.88 3.89
CA VAL A 209 -2.24 -18.82 2.90
C VAL A 209 -1.17 -19.22 1.89
N LEU A 210 -0.10 -19.87 2.32
CA LEU A 210 0.94 -20.38 1.42
C LEU A 210 0.38 -21.40 0.42
N ASP A 211 -0.51 -22.30 0.86
CA ASP A 211 -1.17 -23.28 0.00
C ASP A 211 -2.04 -22.60 -1.07
N THR A 212 -2.72 -21.49 -0.71
CA THR A 212 -3.45 -20.67 -1.68
C THR A 212 -2.51 -20.04 -2.72
N LEU A 213 -1.36 -19.53 -2.27
CA LEU A 213 -0.36 -18.93 -3.15
C LEU A 213 0.33 -19.96 -4.05
N ALA A 214 0.47 -21.22 -3.59
CA ALA A 214 1.02 -22.32 -4.38
C ALA A 214 0.21 -22.63 -5.64
N GLY A 215 -1.11 -22.32 -5.64
CA GLY A 215 -1.98 -22.47 -6.82
C GLY A 215 -1.71 -21.43 -7.91
N LEU A 216 -0.90 -20.40 -7.66
CA LEU A 216 -0.58 -19.39 -8.64
C LEU A 216 0.61 -19.82 -9.51
N ASP A 217 0.49 -19.55 -10.81
CA ASP A 217 1.61 -19.76 -11.75
C ASP A 217 2.86 -18.99 -11.33
N ARG A 218 4.03 -19.60 -11.47
CA ARG A 218 5.35 -19.04 -11.14
C ARG A 218 5.52 -18.63 -9.67
N VAL A 219 4.78 -19.23 -8.74
CA VAL A 219 4.92 -19.01 -7.30
C VAL A 219 5.40 -20.27 -6.61
N THR A 220 6.46 -20.15 -5.81
CA THR A 220 6.99 -21.22 -4.97
C THR A 220 6.84 -20.80 -3.50
N PRO A 221 5.96 -21.44 -2.73
CA PRO A 221 5.79 -21.13 -1.32
C PRO A 221 6.95 -21.68 -0.49
N VAL A 222 7.36 -20.92 0.53
CA VAL A 222 8.34 -21.36 1.55
C VAL A 222 7.81 -21.02 2.92
N ARG A 223 7.62 -22.05 3.76
CA ARG A 223 7.25 -21.86 5.16
C ARG A 223 8.50 -21.51 5.97
N LEU A 224 8.47 -20.32 6.59
CA LEU A 224 9.55 -19.87 7.48
C LEU A 224 9.35 -20.43 8.89
N THR A 225 10.45 -20.88 9.49
CA THR A 225 10.53 -21.44 10.84
C THR A 225 11.01 -20.44 11.88
N GLY A 226 11.75 -19.39 11.43
CA GLY A 226 12.47 -18.44 12.27
C GLY A 226 13.91 -18.84 12.56
N ASP A 227 14.35 -20.03 12.13
CA ASP A 227 15.75 -20.44 12.13
C ASP A 227 16.44 -19.90 10.86
N VAL A 228 17.35 -18.94 11.04
CA VAL A 228 17.96 -18.23 9.90
C VAL A 228 18.71 -19.15 8.95
N PRO A 229 19.58 -20.08 9.38
CA PRO A 229 20.26 -21.02 8.49
C PRO A 229 19.29 -21.91 7.71
N ALA A 230 18.29 -22.50 8.37
CA ALA A 230 17.31 -23.38 7.72
C ALA A 230 16.45 -22.60 6.71
N ASP A 231 15.94 -21.42 7.11
CA ASP A 231 15.13 -20.57 6.25
C ASP A 231 15.94 -20.06 5.05
N THR A 232 17.21 -19.68 5.24
CA THR A 232 18.12 -19.30 4.14
C THR A 232 18.29 -20.44 3.15
N ALA A 233 18.55 -21.66 3.63
CA ALA A 233 18.72 -22.82 2.76
C ALA A 233 17.45 -23.12 1.95
N ALA A 234 16.28 -23.05 2.59
CA ALA A 234 14.98 -23.24 1.94
C ALA A 234 14.71 -22.18 0.87
N LEU A 235 14.95 -20.90 1.19
CA LEU A 235 14.77 -19.77 0.26
C LEU A 235 15.73 -19.89 -0.94
N ARG A 236 17.01 -20.22 -0.72
CA ARG A 236 17.98 -20.42 -1.79
C ARG A 236 17.59 -21.58 -2.70
N SER A 237 17.15 -22.70 -2.12
CA SER A 237 16.68 -23.85 -2.89
C SER A 237 15.47 -23.49 -3.76
N ALA A 238 14.47 -22.84 -3.19
CA ALA A 238 13.29 -22.39 -3.92
C ALA A 238 13.61 -21.36 -5.01
N ALA A 239 14.68 -20.57 -4.81
CA ALA A 239 15.16 -19.58 -5.77
C ALA A 239 16.16 -20.15 -6.81
N GLY A 240 16.41 -21.45 -6.83
CA GLY A 240 17.35 -22.06 -7.78
C GLY A 240 18.82 -21.69 -7.53
N GLY A 241 19.20 -21.39 -6.28
CA GLY A 241 20.58 -21.08 -5.87
C GLY A 241 20.80 -19.65 -5.36
N GLY A 242 19.89 -18.72 -5.64
CA GLY A 242 19.92 -17.37 -5.10
C GLY A 242 18.99 -16.43 -5.87
N ALA A 243 18.26 -15.59 -5.14
CA ALA A 243 17.32 -14.62 -5.73
C ALA A 243 18.04 -13.36 -6.24
N ALA A 244 17.49 -12.75 -7.29
CA ALA A 244 17.97 -11.48 -7.81
C ALA A 244 17.54 -10.30 -6.91
N CYS A 245 16.33 -10.35 -6.35
CA CYS A 245 15.92 -9.38 -5.35
C CYS A 245 14.88 -9.95 -4.37
N ALA A 246 14.71 -9.25 -3.26
CA ALA A 246 13.75 -9.57 -2.24
C ALA A 246 13.03 -8.32 -1.75
N LEU A 247 11.72 -8.44 -1.42
CA LEU A 247 10.99 -7.44 -0.66
C LEU A 247 10.71 -7.95 0.75
N ASP A 248 11.07 -7.16 1.75
CA ASP A 248 10.63 -7.37 3.12
C ASP A 248 9.43 -6.51 3.44
N LEU A 249 8.27 -7.18 3.68
CA LEU A 249 6.97 -6.58 3.94
C LEU A 249 6.40 -7.02 5.30
N ILE A 250 7.25 -7.47 6.22
CA ILE A 250 6.81 -7.90 7.55
C ILE A 250 6.59 -6.65 8.41
N GLY A 251 5.33 -6.39 8.77
CA GLY A 251 4.96 -5.29 9.67
C GLY A 251 5.00 -5.70 11.14
N GLY A 252 5.46 -4.77 12.01
CA GLY A 252 5.48 -4.98 13.47
C GLY A 252 6.36 -6.13 13.93
N ALA A 253 7.45 -6.43 13.20
CA ALA A 253 8.34 -7.53 13.53
C ALA A 253 9.15 -7.24 14.79
N THR A 254 9.16 -8.19 15.73
CA THR A 254 10.03 -8.17 16.93
C THR A 254 11.36 -8.91 16.71
N SER A 255 11.54 -9.52 15.53
CA SER A 255 12.75 -10.20 15.10
C SER A 255 12.99 -9.94 13.63
N THR A 256 14.25 -9.86 13.22
CA THR A 256 14.69 -9.69 11.83
C THR A 256 15.13 -11.02 11.18
N ALA A 257 14.85 -12.17 11.79
CA ALA A 257 15.29 -13.48 11.30
C ALA A 257 14.86 -13.75 9.84
N ALA A 258 13.59 -13.47 9.50
CA ALA A 258 13.10 -13.65 8.13
C ALA A 258 13.77 -12.71 7.12
N THR A 259 14.00 -11.46 7.52
CA THR A 259 14.73 -10.45 6.74
C THR A 259 16.18 -10.88 6.50
N GLN A 260 16.83 -11.40 7.57
CA GLN A 260 18.20 -11.94 7.49
C GLN A 260 18.27 -13.13 6.54
N ALA A 261 17.35 -14.08 6.68
CA ALA A 261 17.30 -15.25 5.79
C ALA A 261 17.11 -14.85 4.32
N ALA A 262 16.27 -13.83 4.05
CA ALA A 262 16.09 -13.31 2.70
C ALA A 262 17.34 -12.62 2.15
N LEU A 263 18.06 -11.82 2.98
CA LEU A 263 19.34 -11.20 2.61
C LEU A 263 20.38 -12.24 2.26
N ASP A 264 20.50 -13.29 3.08
CA ASP A 264 21.47 -14.36 2.89
C ASP A 264 21.12 -15.28 1.71
N ALA A 265 19.84 -15.36 1.34
CA ALA A 265 19.34 -16.11 0.19
C ALA A 265 19.52 -15.39 -1.15
N LEU A 266 19.92 -14.12 -1.17
CA LEU A 266 20.22 -13.41 -2.42
C LEU A 266 21.42 -14.01 -3.15
N GLY A 267 21.41 -13.93 -4.46
CA GLY A 267 22.56 -14.17 -5.32
C GLY A 267 23.60 -13.04 -5.25
N ARG A 268 24.65 -13.12 -6.07
CA ARG A 268 25.60 -12.01 -6.24
C ARG A 268 24.90 -10.83 -6.92
N GLY A 269 25.17 -9.60 -6.45
CA GLY A 269 24.50 -8.40 -6.94
C GLY A 269 23.02 -8.33 -6.59
N GLY A 270 22.53 -9.22 -5.71
CA GLY A 270 21.14 -9.25 -5.28
C GLY A 270 20.76 -8.05 -4.41
N ARG A 271 19.48 -7.69 -4.41
CA ARG A 271 18.95 -6.46 -3.78
C ARG A 271 17.84 -6.83 -2.80
N LEU A 272 17.99 -6.45 -1.51
CA LEU A 272 16.92 -6.54 -0.51
C LEU A 272 16.33 -5.15 -0.29
N VAL A 273 15.03 -5.00 -0.49
CA VAL A 273 14.29 -3.77 -0.21
C VAL A 273 13.50 -3.92 1.08
N LEU A 274 13.78 -3.04 2.05
CA LEU A 274 13.09 -2.96 3.35
C LEU A 274 11.90 -2.02 3.23
N MET A 275 10.70 -2.53 3.42
CA MET A 275 9.44 -1.79 3.43
C MET A 275 8.54 -2.18 4.63
N GLY A 276 8.94 -3.19 5.39
CA GLY A 276 8.28 -3.59 6.61
C GLY A 276 8.57 -2.66 7.79
N SER A 277 8.28 -3.12 8.98
CA SER A 277 8.68 -2.46 10.21
C SER A 277 9.19 -3.48 11.20
N ALA A 278 10.38 -3.26 11.74
CA ALA A 278 10.97 -4.12 12.76
C ALA A 278 11.47 -3.27 13.92
N SER A 279 11.29 -3.78 15.15
CA SER A 279 11.83 -3.17 16.37
C SER A 279 13.21 -3.70 16.75
N ALA A 280 13.66 -4.79 16.10
CA ALA A 280 14.98 -5.37 16.30
C ALA A 280 15.96 -4.91 15.20
N PRO A 281 17.25 -4.77 15.51
CA PRO A 281 18.27 -4.45 14.52
C PRO A 281 18.48 -5.62 13.55
N LEU A 282 18.78 -5.30 12.29
CA LEU A 282 19.24 -6.25 11.29
C LEU A 282 20.77 -6.35 11.35
N ALA A 283 21.29 -7.56 11.55
CA ALA A 283 22.72 -7.82 11.52
C ALA A 283 23.21 -7.90 10.07
N VAL A 284 24.18 -7.09 9.69
CA VAL A 284 24.75 -7.09 8.35
C VAL A 284 26.22 -7.47 8.41
N ASP A 285 26.60 -8.57 7.75
CA ASP A 285 28.01 -8.91 7.52
C ASP A 285 28.56 -8.00 6.43
N TYR A 286 29.38 -7.02 6.85
CA TYR A 286 30.01 -6.05 5.96
C TYR A 286 30.82 -6.73 4.85
N THR A 287 31.64 -7.73 5.22
CA THR A 287 32.52 -8.41 4.27
C THR A 287 31.74 -9.22 3.25
N ALA A 288 30.74 -9.98 3.72
CA ALA A 288 29.86 -10.75 2.84
C ALA A 288 29.09 -9.85 1.88
N LEU A 289 28.55 -8.72 2.38
CA LEU A 289 27.83 -7.76 1.54
C LEU A 289 28.74 -7.19 0.44
N MET A 290 29.95 -6.75 0.82
CA MET A 290 30.95 -6.19 -0.10
C MET A 290 31.41 -7.22 -1.17
N LEU A 291 31.79 -8.41 -0.74
CA LEU A 291 32.33 -9.44 -1.65
C LEU A 291 31.29 -9.98 -2.63
N THR A 292 30.02 -9.97 -2.24
CA THR A 292 28.92 -10.44 -3.10
C THR A 292 28.27 -9.32 -3.93
N GLY A 293 28.58 -8.04 -3.63
CA GLY A 293 27.95 -6.89 -4.27
C GLY A 293 26.45 -6.78 -3.99
N ARG A 294 25.97 -7.36 -2.88
CA ARG A 294 24.55 -7.27 -2.50
C ARG A 294 24.23 -5.87 -2.03
N GLU A 295 22.96 -5.47 -2.21
CA GLU A 295 22.45 -4.17 -1.78
C GLU A 295 21.37 -4.33 -0.71
N LEU A 296 21.42 -3.46 0.29
CA LEU A 296 20.36 -3.28 1.28
C LEU A 296 19.74 -1.89 1.08
N ILE A 297 18.45 -1.83 0.78
CA ILE A 297 17.78 -0.62 0.28
C ILE A 297 16.54 -0.34 1.13
N GLY A 298 16.43 0.87 1.68
CA GLY A 298 15.18 1.33 2.29
C GLY A 298 14.24 1.92 1.23
N GLN A 299 12.94 1.64 1.36
CA GLN A 299 11.89 2.26 0.56
C GLN A 299 10.65 2.52 1.40
N PHE A 300 10.19 3.76 1.39
CA PHE A 300 8.89 4.14 1.94
C PHE A 300 7.93 4.47 0.79
N MET A 301 6.76 3.82 0.78
CA MET A 301 5.72 4.01 -0.21
C MET A 301 6.20 3.81 -1.68
N TYR A 302 5.86 4.71 -2.59
CA TYR A 302 6.06 4.59 -4.03
C TYR A 302 6.28 5.96 -4.68
N PRO A 303 6.90 6.04 -5.88
CA PRO A 303 7.06 7.31 -6.59
C PRO A 303 5.72 7.82 -7.15
N PRO A 304 5.59 9.13 -7.43
CA PRO A 304 4.34 9.74 -7.91
C PRO A 304 3.76 9.11 -9.18
N GLN A 305 4.59 8.52 -10.04
CA GLN A 305 4.17 7.87 -11.29
C GLN A 305 3.57 6.48 -11.10
N ALA A 306 3.83 5.85 -9.96
CA ALA A 306 3.43 4.46 -9.68
C ALA A 306 1.93 4.18 -9.87
N PRO A 307 1.00 5.07 -9.47
CA PRO A 307 -0.43 4.81 -9.66
C PRO A 307 -0.83 4.66 -11.13
N ALA A 308 -0.34 5.54 -12.01
CA ALA A 308 -0.62 5.47 -13.43
C ALA A 308 0.00 4.22 -14.07
N GLU A 309 1.25 3.90 -13.73
CA GLU A 309 1.95 2.72 -14.21
C GLU A 309 1.26 1.42 -13.78
N LEU A 310 0.81 1.34 -12.51
CA LEU A 310 0.09 0.17 -11.99
C LEU A 310 -1.27 -0.02 -12.67
N LEU A 311 -2.02 1.08 -12.85
CA LEU A 311 -3.30 1.03 -13.58
C LEU A 311 -3.11 0.65 -15.05
N ALA A 312 -2.01 1.04 -15.69
CA ALA A 312 -1.67 0.60 -17.04
C ALA A 312 -1.43 -0.90 -17.12
N LEU A 313 -0.76 -1.51 -16.13
CA LEU A 313 -0.61 -2.97 -16.03
C LEU A 313 -1.97 -3.67 -15.92
N ALA A 314 -2.88 -3.12 -15.11
CA ALA A 314 -4.23 -3.66 -14.99
C ALA A 314 -5.03 -3.51 -16.29
N ALA A 315 -4.95 -2.35 -16.95
CA ALA A 315 -5.61 -2.08 -18.23
C ALA A 315 -5.10 -2.98 -19.36
N ALA A 316 -3.82 -3.35 -19.32
CA ALA A 316 -3.21 -4.31 -20.25
C ALA A 316 -3.51 -5.79 -19.93
N GLY A 317 -4.26 -6.08 -18.84
CA GLY A 317 -4.54 -7.45 -18.40
C GLY A 317 -3.36 -8.19 -17.77
N LEU A 318 -2.26 -7.50 -17.49
CA LEU A 318 -1.06 -8.08 -16.86
C LEU A 318 -1.21 -8.21 -15.34
N LEU A 319 -2.02 -7.33 -14.73
CA LEU A 319 -2.30 -7.32 -13.30
C LEU A 319 -3.80 -7.57 -13.06
N ASP A 320 -4.11 -8.71 -12.45
CA ASP A 320 -5.49 -9.07 -12.12
C ASP A 320 -5.93 -8.43 -10.80
N LEU A 321 -6.87 -7.49 -10.86
CA LEU A 321 -7.47 -6.86 -9.68
C LEU A 321 -8.46 -7.77 -8.95
N ASN A 322 -8.87 -8.91 -9.53
CA ASN A 322 -9.70 -9.91 -8.86
C ASN A 322 -8.89 -10.87 -7.99
N ALA A 323 -7.57 -10.85 -8.10
CA ALA A 323 -6.67 -11.72 -7.34
C ALA A 323 -6.70 -11.49 -5.81
N VAL A 324 -7.30 -10.38 -5.36
CA VAL A 324 -7.46 -10.05 -3.94
C VAL A 324 -8.94 -10.07 -3.58
N GLU A 325 -9.31 -10.86 -2.57
CA GLU A 325 -10.66 -10.84 -2.02
C GLU A 325 -11.00 -9.46 -1.45
N VAL A 326 -12.22 -8.98 -1.69
CA VAL A 326 -12.72 -7.69 -1.21
C VAL A 326 -13.96 -7.89 -0.36
N ALA A 327 -13.99 -7.27 0.82
CA ALA A 327 -15.17 -7.19 1.68
C ALA A 327 -15.64 -5.74 1.77
N GLY A 328 -16.90 -5.48 1.39
CA GLY A 328 -17.52 -4.16 1.41
C GLY A 328 -18.31 -3.92 2.70
N TYR A 329 -18.25 -2.70 3.21
CA TYR A 329 -19.04 -2.24 4.36
C TYR A 329 -19.62 -0.86 4.05
N PRO A 330 -20.86 -0.56 4.50
CA PRO A 330 -21.41 0.79 4.41
C PRO A 330 -20.61 1.76 5.30
N LEU A 331 -20.63 3.06 4.95
CA LEU A 331 -19.91 4.11 5.70
C LEU A 331 -20.27 4.11 7.19
N ALA A 332 -21.49 3.79 7.55
CA ALA A 332 -21.95 3.76 8.95
C ALA A 332 -21.33 2.60 9.77
N GLU A 333 -20.76 1.59 9.12
CA GLU A 333 -20.27 0.37 9.77
C GLU A 333 -18.74 0.35 9.91
N LEU A 334 -18.13 1.47 10.31
CA LEU A 334 -16.66 1.57 10.42
C LEU A 334 -16.08 0.59 11.46
N GLU A 335 -16.75 0.39 12.59
CA GLU A 335 -16.22 -0.47 13.66
C GLU A 335 -16.15 -1.96 13.25
N PRO A 336 -17.22 -2.59 12.70
CA PRO A 336 -17.09 -3.93 12.14
C PRO A 336 -16.13 -4.02 10.96
N ALA A 337 -16.05 -2.97 10.12
CA ALA A 337 -15.10 -2.91 9.02
C ALA A 337 -13.63 -2.92 9.53
N MET A 338 -13.31 -2.12 10.56
CA MET A 338 -11.98 -2.12 11.19
C MET A 338 -11.65 -3.48 11.83
N THR A 339 -12.61 -4.11 12.50
CA THR A 339 -12.45 -5.45 13.09
C THR A 339 -12.11 -6.47 12.00
N ARG A 340 -12.83 -6.44 10.87
CA ARG A 340 -12.55 -7.33 9.73
C ARG A 340 -11.19 -7.06 9.10
N ALA A 341 -10.82 -5.77 8.94
CA ALA A 341 -9.54 -5.40 8.33
C ALA A 341 -8.31 -5.81 9.15
N ALA A 342 -8.44 -5.84 10.48
CA ALA A 342 -7.36 -6.21 11.40
C ALA A 342 -7.21 -7.73 11.57
N ALA A 343 -8.18 -8.54 11.14
CA ALA A 343 -8.14 -9.99 11.29
C ALA A 343 -6.99 -10.63 10.49
N PRO A 344 -6.34 -11.69 10.99
CA PRO A 344 -5.37 -12.46 10.22
C PRO A 344 -5.99 -12.97 8.91
N GLY A 345 -5.24 -12.91 7.80
CA GLY A 345 -5.73 -13.35 6.50
C GLY A 345 -6.86 -12.50 5.90
N ALA A 346 -7.15 -11.32 6.45
CA ALA A 346 -8.25 -10.46 6.01
C ALA A 346 -8.22 -10.16 4.51
N PRO A 347 -9.40 -10.04 3.87
CA PRO A 347 -9.54 -9.49 2.53
C PRO A 347 -9.13 -8.01 2.50
N LEU A 348 -9.16 -7.40 1.33
CA LEU A 348 -9.20 -5.94 1.26
C LEU A 348 -10.56 -5.46 1.78
N VAL A 349 -10.57 -4.71 2.86
CA VAL A 349 -11.79 -4.09 3.34
C VAL A 349 -11.96 -2.73 2.69
N VAL A 350 -13.11 -2.50 2.09
CA VAL A 350 -13.51 -1.20 1.52
C VAL A 350 -14.77 -0.71 2.21
N VAL A 351 -14.82 0.60 2.45
CA VAL A 351 -16.01 1.29 2.98
C VAL A 351 -16.65 2.08 1.85
N THR A 352 -17.95 1.88 1.62
CA THR A 352 -18.71 2.53 0.57
C THR A 352 -19.68 3.55 1.20
N PRO A 353 -19.63 4.83 0.79
CA PRO A 353 -20.54 5.85 1.31
C PRO A 353 -22.01 5.58 0.97
N ASP A 354 -22.28 5.03 -0.22
CA ASP A 354 -23.61 4.68 -0.67
C ASP A 354 -23.96 3.24 -0.28
N ALA A 355 -25.10 3.04 0.38
CA ALA A 355 -25.62 1.72 0.78
C ALA A 355 -25.90 0.76 -0.40
N ASN A 356 -25.85 1.25 -1.63
CA ASN A 356 -26.21 0.53 -2.86
C ASN A 356 -25.05 0.33 -3.85
N GLY A 357 -23.80 0.27 -3.42
CA GLY A 357 -22.64 -0.22 -4.18
C GLY A 357 -22.73 -0.31 -5.72
N ARG A 358 -23.26 0.76 -6.38
CA ARG A 358 -23.34 0.84 -7.85
C ARG A 358 -22.31 1.81 -8.39
#